data_7efb51b82ffacd7b0c41e04807874194
#
_entry.id   7efb51b82ffacd7b0c41e04807874194
#
_cell.length_a   1.000
_cell.length_b   1.000
_cell.length_c   1.000
_cell.angle_alpha   90.00
_cell.angle_beta   90.00
_cell.angle_gamma   90.00
#
_symmetry.space_group_name_H-M   'P 1'
#
loop_
_entity.id
_entity.type
_entity.pdbx_description
1 polymer ?
#
loop_
_entity_poly.entity_id
_entity_poly.type
_entity_poly.pdbx_seq_one_letter_code
_entity_poly.pdbx_strand_id
1 'polypeptide(L)'
;MISSGFASATWDAPLAPAAPSIFTSNSTGLGQAALNQDNSINSSSNAAARGTVVQLYATGGGATRPAGVTGALAPTGENLAQSVKVTIGGVDAVVQYAGSAPGEVEGLIQINAMIPQNVAPSSFVPIALTIGGVASPIAATIAVD
;
A
#
# COMPACT_ATOMS: atom_id res chain seq x y z
N MET A 1 -0.30 4.40 31.35
CA MET A 1 -1.04 5.51 32.01
C MET A 1 -0.10 6.26 32.90
N ILE A 2 -0.08 7.55 32.80
CA ILE A 2 0.70 8.41 33.69
C ILE A 2 -0.26 8.98 34.73
N SER A 3 0.04 8.76 36.00
CA SER A 3 -0.69 9.35 37.12
C SER A 3 0.29 10.12 37.99
N SER A 4 0.10 11.42 38.14
CA SER A 4 0.91 12.30 38.99
C SER A 4 0.07 12.99 40.01
N GLY A 5 -0.88 12.29 40.62
CA GLY A 5 -1.85 12.82 41.58
C GLY A 5 -3.01 13.59 40.95
N PHE A 6 -3.07 13.61 39.61
CA PHE A 6 -4.16 14.22 38.84
C PHE A 6 -5.12 13.19 38.31
N ALA A 7 -6.30 13.59 37.88
CA ALA A 7 -7.27 12.70 37.25
C ALA A 7 -6.71 12.13 35.96
N SER A 8 -6.86 10.82 35.77
CA SER A 8 -6.58 10.13 34.51
C SER A 8 -7.89 9.70 33.86
N ALA A 9 -7.96 9.80 32.54
CA ALA A 9 -9.09 9.30 31.75
C ALA A 9 -8.65 8.11 30.92
N THR A 10 -9.51 7.09 30.84
CA THR A 10 -9.39 5.98 29.88
C THR A 10 -10.46 6.13 28.82
N TRP A 11 -10.11 5.79 27.59
CA TRP A 11 -11.07 5.72 26.50
C TRP A 11 -10.74 4.48 25.64
N ASP A 12 -11.77 3.89 25.05
CA ASP A 12 -11.61 2.73 24.21
C ASP A 12 -11.32 3.17 22.76
N ALA A 13 -10.20 2.74 22.23
CA ALA A 13 -9.88 2.90 20.82
C ALA A 13 -10.21 1.60 20.08
N PRO A 14 -11.05 1.64 19.05
CA PRO A 14 -11.30 0.45 18.23
C PRO A 14 -10.01 0.04 17.52
N LEU A 15 -9.72 -1.27 17.53
CA LEU A 15 -8.61 -1.85 16.79
C LEU A 15 -9.12 -2.48 15.50
N ALA A 16 -8.50 -2.12 14.37
CA ALA A 16 -8.72 -2.77 13.09
C ALA A 16 -7.55 -3.71 12.77
N PRO A 17 -7.77 -4.80 12.02
CA PRO A 17 -6.70 -5.73 11.62
C PRO A 17 -5.67 -5.07 10.70
N ALA A 18 -6.05 -4.01 10.01
CA ALA A 18 -5.23 -3.17 9.17
C ALA A 18 -5.82 -1.76 9.07
N ALA A 19 -5.01 -0.81 8.66
CA ALA A 19 -5.41 0.56 8.33
C ALA A 19 -4.53 1.06 7.17
N PRO A 20 -4.72 0.53 5.94
CA PRO A 20 -3.81 0.78 4.84
C PRO A 20 -3.85 2.23 4.37
N SER A 21 -2.68 2.77 4.08
CA SER A 21 -2.52 4.07 3.42
C SER A 21 -1.37 3.99 2.43
N ILE A 22 -1.63 4.33 1.16
CA ILE A 22 -0.65 4.31 0.09
C ILE A 22 0.19 5.59 0.16
N PHE A 23 1.52 5.46 0.03
CA PHE A 23 2.41 6.61 -0.13
C PHE A 23 2.32 7.15 -1.55
N THR A 24 2.33 8.46 -1.68
CA THR A 24 2.36 9.17 -2.96
C THR A 24 3.68 9.89 -3.16
N SER A 25 4.07 10.12 -4.40
CA SER A 25 5.35 10.75 -4.76
C SER A 25 5.52 12.15 -4.18
N ASN A 26 4.43 12.85 -3.91
CA ASN A 26 4.40 14.20 -3.30
C ASN A 26 4.17 14.18 -1.78
N SER A 27 4.13 13.00 -1.15
CA SER A 27 3.93 12.82 0.29
C SER A 27 2.62 13.38 0.85
N THR A 28 1.61 13.63 0.02
CA THR A 28 0.32 14.19 0.45
C THR A 28 -0.78 13.15 0.61
N GLY A 29 -0.54 11.91 0.14
CA GLY A 29 -1.57 10.87 0.01
C GLY A 29 -2.49 11.09 -1.20
N LEU A 30 -2.23 12.12 -2.01
CA LEU A 30 -2.97 12.47 -3.22
C LEU A 30 -2.04 12.40 -4.43
N GLY A 31 -2.49 11.79 -5.54
CA GLY A 31 -1.75 11.75 -6.79
C GLY A 31 -0.95 10.48 -6.99
N GLN A 32 0.12 10.57 -7.77
CA GLN A 32 0.86 9.40 -8.26
C GLN A 32 1.59 8.65 -7.15
N ALA A 33 1.45 7.32 -7.17
CA ALA A 33 1.74 6.47 -6.04
C ALA A 33 2.55 5.21 -6.38
N ALA A 34 3.13 5.09 -7.56
CA ALA A 34 3.75 3.85 -7.97
C ALA A 34 5.14 4.02 -8.60
N LEU A 35 5.91 2.93 -8.54
CA LEU A 35 7.02 2.70 -9.47
C LEU A 35 6.56 1.74 -10.56
N ASN A 36 7.05 1.95 -11.76
CA ASN A 36 6.88 1.03 -12.89
C ASN A 36 7.68 -0.25 -12.68
N GLN A 37 7.46 -1.24 -13.52
CA GLN A 37 8.13 -2.54 -13.43
C GLN A 37 9.66 -2.45 -13.48
N ASP A 38 10.21 -1.44 -14.13
CA ASP A 38 11.65 -1.15 -14.23
C ASP A 38 12.20 -0.29 -13.08
N ASN A 39 11.40 -0.09 -12.02
CA ASN A 39 11.66 0.77 -10.86
C ASN A 39 11.73 2.27 -11.18
N SER A 40 11.37 2.71 -12.37
CA SER A 40 11.21 4.13 -12.67
C SER A 40 9.94 4.70 -12.04
N ILE A 41 9.96 5.99 -11.75
CA ILE A 41 8.77 6.66 -11.17
C ILE A 41 7.66 6.71 -12.22
N ASN A 42 6.48 6.19 -11.86
CA ASN A 42 5.29 6.31 -12.68
C ASN A 42 4.84 7.79 -12.74
N SER A 43 4.59 8.28 -13.93
CA SER A 43 4.15 9.66 -14.16
C SER A 43 3.41 9.76 -15.48
N SER A 44 2.78 10.92 -15.73
CA SER A 44 2.11 11.20 -17.03
C SER A 44 3.06 11.16 -18.23
N SER A 45 4.35 11.42 -18.00
CA SER A 45 5.41 11.30 -19.03
C SER A 45 6.12 9.95 -19.04
N ASN A 46 5.78 9.06 -18.10
CA ASN A 46 6.34 7.72 -17.95
C ASN A 46 5.26 6.78 -17.44
N ALA A 47 4.21 6.60 -18.23
CA ALA A 47 3.08 5.76 -17.90
C ALA A 47 3.45 4.28 -17.93
N ALA A 48 2.75 3.48 -17.14
CA ALA A 48 2.91 2.04 -17.15
C ALA A 48 1.99 1.40 -18.19
N ALA A 49 2.51 0.47 -18.97
CA ALA A 49 1.71 -0.28 -19.93
C ALA A 49 0.78 -1.27 -19.21
N ARG A 50 -0.41 -1.47 -19.77
CA ARG A 50 -1.34 -2.52 -19.30
C ARG A 50 -0.67 -3.89 -19.39
N GLY A 51 -0.93 -4.75 -18.40
CA GLY A 51 -0.29 -6.06 -18.27
C GLY A 51 1.10 -6.03 -17.64
N THR A 52 1.67 -4.86 -17.36
CA THR A 52 2.91 -4.75 -16.59
C THR A 52 2.61 -4.63 -15.10
N VAL A 53 3.64 -4.81 -14.28
CA VAL A 53 3.53 -4.75 -12.81
C VAL A 53 3.89 -3.35 -12.33
N VAL A 54 3.10 -2.82 -11.42
CA VAL A 54 3.45 -1.62 -10.67
C VAL A 54 3.72 -1.96 -9.21
N GLN A 55 4.65 -1.24 -8.61
CA GLN A 55 5.02 -1.39 -7.21
C GLN A 55 4.42 -0.24 -6.42
N LEU A 56 3.59 -0.58 -5.45
CA LEU A 56 2.99 0.37 -4.51
C LEU A 56 3.68 0.23 -3.16
N TYR A 57 3.92 1.33 -2.50
CA TYR A 57 4.40 1.37 -1.12
C TYR A 57 3.30 1.93 -0.22
N ALA A 58 3.12 1.29 0.93
CA ALA A 58 2.04 1.65 1.84
C ALA A 58 2.46 1.37 3.30
N THR A 59 1.63 1.80 4.22
CA THR A 59 1.71 1.46 5.64
C THR A 59 0.39 0.88 6.11
N GLY A 60 0.33 0.41 7.36
CA GLY A 60 -0.90 -0.07 7.97
C GLY A 60 -1.36 -1.43 7.47
N GLY A 61 -0.45 -2.28 6.99
CA GLY A 61 -0.74 -3.62 6.48
C GLY A 61 -1.16 -4.64 7.54
N GLY A 62 -1.00 -4.31 8.82
CA GLY A 62 -1.24 -5.25 9.90
C GLY A 62 -0.09 -6.24 10.08
N ALA A 63 -0.40 -7.41 10.63
CA ALA A 63 0.59 -8.45 10.92
C ALA A 63 1.15 -9.08 9.64
N THR A 64 2.41 -9.53 9.74
CA THR A 64 3.10 -10.31 8.69
C THR A 64 3.32 -11.75 9.11
N ARG A 65 3.66 -12.61 8.15
CA ARG A 65 4.07 -14.00 8.35
C ARG A 65 5.28 -14.33 7.46
N PRO A 66 6.45 -14.65 8.07
CA PRO A 66 6.75 -14.61 9.51
C PRO A 66 6.47 -13.24 10.14
N ALA A 67 6.33 -13.20 11.48
CA ALA A 67 6.12 -11.95 12.20
C ALA A 67 7.35 -11.06 12.12
N GLY A 68 7.18 -9.83 11.70
CA GLY A 68 8.24 -8.83 11.65
C GLY A 68 8.72 -8.41 13.05
N VAL A 69 9.92 -7.88 13.10
CA VAL A 69 10.55 -7.37 14.33
C VAL A 69 10.59 -5.85 14.29
N THR A 70 9.86 -5.22 15.21
CA THR A 70 9.80 -3.75 15.30
C THR A 70 11.19 -3.13 15.38
N GLY A 71 11.45 -2.16 14.50
CA GLY A 71 12.72 -1.46 14.42
C GLY A 71 13.81 -2.19 13.64
N ALA A 72 13.56 -3.39 13.15
CA ALA A 72 14.47 -4.12 12.28
C ALA A 72 14.24 -3.78 10.80
N LEU A 73 15.15 -4.20 9.94
CA LEU A 73 14.94 -4.22 8.50
C LEU A 73 14.22 -5.51 8.12
N ALA A 74 13.23 -5.40 7.25
CA ALA A 74 12.45 -6.54 6.79
C ALA A 74 13.30 -7.48 5.91
N PRO A 75 13.33 -8.78 6.20
CA PRO A 75 13.91 -9.77 5.30
C PRO A 75 13.01 -10.00 4.09
N THR A 76 13.48 -10.77 3.13
CA THR A 76 12.64 -11.23 2.02
C THR A 76 11.65 -12.29 2.50
N GLY A 77 10.44 -12.27 1.94
CA GLY A 77 9.44 -13.33 2.16
C GLY A 77 8.49 -13.12 3.33
N GLU A 78 8.49 -11.95 3.98
CA GLU A 78 7.47 -11.58 4.96
C GLU A 78 6.21 -11.10 4.25
N ASN A 79 5.21 -11.96 4.16
CA ASN A 79 3.94 -11.63 3.54
C ASN A 79 2.94 -11.07 4.56
N LEU A 80 2.00 -10.24 4.09
CA LEU A 80 0.89 -9.80 4.93
C LEU A 80 0.04 -11.01 5.34
N ALA A 81 -0.37 -11.04 6.61
CA ALA A 81 -1.22 -12.10 7.15
C ALA A 81 -2.68 -11.95 6.69
N GLN A 82 -3.10 -10.73 6.38
CA GLN A 82 -4.44 -10.38 5.93
C GLN A 82 -4.56 -10.51 4.40
N SER A 83 -5.79 -10.71 3.92
CA SER A 83 -6.07 -10.70 2.48
C SER A 83 -5.82 -9.29 1.90
N VAL A 84 -5.23 -9.26 0.71
CA VAL A 84 -4.92 -8.01 0.00
C VAL A 84 -5.66 -7.99 -1.33
N LYS A 85 -6.35 -6.89 -1.59
CA LYS A 85 -7.02 -6.61 -2.85
C LYS A 85 -6.58 -5.24 -3.37
N VAL A 86 -6.24 -5.18 -4.65
CA VAL A 86 -5.93 -3.93 -5.35
C VAL A 86 -6.91 -3.79 -6.52
N THR A 87 -7.48 -2.60 -6.69
CA THR A 87 -8.19 -2.23 -7.91
C THR A 87 -7.46 -1.10 -8.59
N ILE A 88 -7.36 -1.16 -9.91
CA ILE A 88 -6.77 -0.14 -10.77
C ILE A 88 -7.84 0.28 -11.78
N GLY A 89 -8.26 1.54 -11.74
CA GLY A 89 -9.36 2.03 -12.57
C GLY A 89 -10.68 1.31 -12.30
N GLY A 90 -10.90 0.83 -11.07
CA GLY A 90 -12.09 0.06 -10.69
C GLY A 90 -12.06 -1.41 -11.10
N VAL A 91 -10.98 -1.88 -11.74
CA VAL A 91 -10.80 -3.28 -12.17
C VAL A 91 -9.89 -3.99 -11.20
N ASP A 92 -10.23 -5.23 -10.82
CA ASP A 92 -9.41 -6.04 -9.93
C ASP A 92 -8.05 -6.37 -10.57
N ALA A 93 -6.98 -6.01 -9.88
CA ALA A 93 -5.60 -6.29 -10.29
C ALA A 93 -5.10 -7.58 -9.65
N VAL A 94 -4.27 -8.32 -10.38
CA VAL A 94 -3.60 -9.49 -9.83
C VAL A 94 -2.45 -9.02 -8.95
N VAL A 95 -2.51 -9.34 -7.65
CA VAL A 95 -1.46 -9.06 -6.68
C VAL A 95 -0.44 -10.19 -6.74
N GLN A 96 0.80 -9.88 -7.13
CA GLN A 96 1.90 -10.85 -7.21
C GLN A 96 2.71 -10.92 -5.93
N TYR A 97 2.75 -9.82 -5.17
CA TYR A 97 3.41 -9.72 -3.87
C TYR A 97 2.68 -8.72 -2.99
N ALA A 98 2.55 -9.04 -1.72
CA ALA A 98 2.08 -8.12 -0.70
C ALA A 98 2.72 -8.49 0.64
N GLY A 99 3.62 -7.68 1.13
CA GLY A 99 4.40 -7.97 2.34
C GLY A 99 5.26 -6.81 2.77
N SER A 100 6.10 -7.05 3.76
CA SER A 100 7.12 -6.07 4.18
C SER A 100 8.03 -5.73 3.00
N ALA A 101 8.39 -4.45 2.85
CA ALA A 101 9.31 -4.03 1.79
C ALA A 101 10.73 -4.55 2.12
N PRO A 102 11.30 -5.46 1.32
CA PRO A 102 12.57 -6.10 1.66
C PRO A 102 13.70 -5.10 1.78
N GLY A 103 14.45 -5.17 2.90
CA GLY A 103 15.58 -4.27 3.17
C GLY A 103 15.19 -2.90 3.74
N GLU A 104 13.90 -2.64 3.89
CA GLU A 104 13.38 -1.42 4.48
C GLU A 104 12.93 -1.66 5.93
N VAL A 105 12.64 -0.59 6.66
CA VAL A 105 12.16 -0.71 8.05
C VAL A 105 10.82 -1.43 8.11
N GLU A 106 10.65 -2.25 9.14
CA GLU A 106 9.38 -2.91 9.40
C GLU A 106 8.22 -1.90 9.54
N GLY A 107 7.09 -2.24 8.91
CA GLY A 107 5.92 -1.35 8.81
C GLY A 107 5.78 -0.69 7.45
N LEU A 108 6.85 -0.56 6.66
CA LEU A 108 6.74 -0.24 5.25
C LEU A 108 6.38 -1.51 4.47
N ILE A 109 5.28 -1.48 3.76
CA ILE A 109 4.83 -2.60 2.93
C ILE A 109 4.98 -2.28 1.44
N GLN A 110 5.30 -3.32 0.68
CA GLN A 110 5.37 -3.28 -0.78
C GLN A 110 4.28 -4.19 -1.35
N ILE A 111 3.60 -3.71 -2.37
CA ILE A 111 2.57 -4.45 -3.08
C ILE A 111 2.88 -4.37 -4.56
N ASN A 112 3.08 -5.52 -5.19
CA ASN A 112 3.29 -5.63 -6.64
C ASN A 112 1.97 -6.08 -7.27
N ALA A 113 1.39 -5.23 -8.09
CA ALA A 113 0.10 -5.47 -8.73
C ALA A 113 0.22 -5.35 -10.26
N MET A 114 -0.35 -6.31 -10.97
CA MET A 114 -0.40 -6.29 -12.43
C MET A 114 -1.56 -5.40 -12.90
N ILE A 115 -1.28 -4.45 -13.78
CA ILE A 115 -2.31 -3.60 -14.37
C ILE A 115 -3.22 -4.44 -15.29
N PRO A 116 -4.54 -4.46 -15.05
CA PRO A 116 -5.46 -5.20 -15.91
C PRO A 116 -5.48 -4.67 -17.35
N GLN A 117 -5.66 -5.57 -18.32
CA GLN A 117 -5.67 -5.21 -19.74
C GLN A 117 -6.84 -4.33 -20.16
N ASN A 118 -7.94 -4.36 -19.41
CA ASN A 118 -9.17 -3.62 -19.70
C ASN A 118 -9.29 -2.30 -18.93
N VAL A 119 -8.21 -1.83 -18.32
CA VAL A 119 -8.15 -0.48 -17.73
C VAL A 119 -8.07 0.56 -18.84
N ALA A 120 -8.88 1.62 -18.77
CA ALA A 120 -8.80 2.73 -19.71
C ALA A 120 -7.49 3.54 -19.47
N PRO A 121 -6.71 3.83 -20.52
CA PRO A 121 -5.52 4.64 -20.39
C PRO A 121 -5.84 6.04 -19.85
N SER A 122 -5.05 6.50 -18.90
CA SER A 122 -5.17 7.87 -18.34
C SER A 122 -3.94 8.19 -17.52
N SER A 123 -3.63 9.47 -17.40
CA SER A 123 -2.57 9.96 -16.49
C SER A 123 -2.97 9.91 -15.00
N PHE A 124 -4.24 9.63 -14.70
CA PHE A 124 -4.80 9.67 -13.33
C PHE A 124 -5.76 8.51 -13.10
N VAL A 125 -5.29 7.28 -13.33
CA VAL A 125 -6.08 6.07 -13.05
C VAL A 125 -6.11 5.84 -11.54
N PRO A 126 -7.29 5.80 -10.89
CA PRO A 126 -7.37 5.62 -9.45
C PRO A 126 -6.94 4.21 -9.02
N ILE A 127 -6.26 4.14 -7.89
CA ILE A 127 -5.92 2.89 -7.21
C ILE A 127 -6.66 2.82 -5.89
N ALA A 128 -7.25 1.68 -5.59
CA ALA A 128 -7.75 1.36 -4.26
C ALA A 128 -7.05 0.11 -3.73
N LEU A 129 -6.60 0.18 -2.48
CA LEU A 129 -5.98 -0.91 -1.74
C LEU A 129 -6.89 -1.29 -0.59
N THR A 130 -7.22 -2.56 -0.46
CA THR A 130 -7.98 -3.12 0.66
C THR A 130 -7.17 -4.21 1.33
N ILE A 131 -6.96 -4.11 2.64
CA ILE A 131 -6.24 -5.10 3.44
C ILE A 131 -7.13 -5.51 4.61
N GLY A 132 -7.38 -6.82 4.75
CA GLY A 132 -8.23 -7.34 5.81
C GLY A 132 -9.65 -6.74 5.80
N GLY A 133 -10.17 -6.38 4.63
CA GLY A 133 -11.47 -5.74 4.48
C GLY A 133 -11.49 -4.23 4.73
N VAL A 134 -10.35 -3.62 5.10
CA VAL A 134 -10.24 -2.17 5.33
C VAL A 134 -9.64 -1.51 4.08
N ALA A 135 -10.36 -0.56 3.51
CA ALA A 135 -9.92 0.18 2.32
C ALA A 135 -9.02 1.35 2.67
N SER A 136 -7.99 1.57 1.85
CA SER A 136 -7.21 2.81 1.87
C SER A 136 -8.06 4.00 1.41
N PRO A 137 -7.73 5.23 1.81
CA PRO A 137 -8.33 6.43 1.22
C PRO A 137 -8.18 6.42 -0.31
N ILE A 138 -9.25 6.79 -1.03
CA ILE A 138 -9.27 6.81 -2.50
C ILE A 138 -8.68 8.14 -2.97
N ALA A 139 -7.37 8.21 -3.05
CA ALA A 139 -6.69 9.43 -3.48
C ALA A 139 -5.42 9.17 -4.31
N ALA A 140 -4.90 7.94 -4.27
CA ALA A 140 -3.74 7.54 -5.02
C ALA A 140 -4.11 7.23 -6.49
N THR A 141 -3.24 7.60 -7.41
CA THR A 141 -3.41 7.37 -8.85
C THR A 141 -2.12 6.85 -9.48
N ILE A 142 -2.24 6.24 -10.65
CA ILE A 142 -1.12 5.95 -11.55
C ILE A 142 -1.43 6.42 -12.97
N ALA A 143 -0.39 6.62 -13.76
CA ALA A 143 -0.53 6.81 -15.19
C ALA A 143 -0.44 5.45 -15.90
N VAL A 144 -1.38 5.19 -16.79
CA VAL A 144 -1.50 3.95 -17.57
C VAL A 144 -1.66 4.30 -19.06
N ASP A 145 -0.97 3.59 -19.94
CA ASP A 145 -1.08 3.66 -21.40
C ASP A 145 -1.51 2.32 -22.05
#